data_74661101f62c836d555540edcbc87314
#
_entry.id   74661101f62c836d555540edcbc87314
#
_cell.length_a   1.000
_cell.length_b   1.000
_cell.length_c   1.000
_cell.angle_alpha   90.00
_cell.angle_beta   90.00
_cell.angle_gamma   90.00
#
_symmetry.space_group_name_H-M   'P 1'
#
loop_
_entity.id
_entity.type
_entity.pdbx_description
1 polymer ?
#
loop_
_entity_poly.entity_id
_entity_poly.type
_entity_poly.pdbx_seq_one_letter_code
_entity_poly.pdbx_strand_id
1 'polypeptide(L)'
;GKNNQKTNSEFPITKAVLKSAYEAEKRAHENYVCYSQKAIEEKYPNIAYLFSAFSMSEKIHADNYKRILAAVNTAPREPRFEVLILDTKANLMKATEAELKKIEKTYPDFLATLKTESHDQAVINCMYSWKSHQQHQRKINEIHKYSEYFFDRVAQKIEGLKLDFHICGICGSTIDDAPQTPCNICNMPATYYDKVNKPA
;
A
#
# COMPACT_ATOMS: atom_id res chain seq x y z
N GLY A 1 36.20 -13.56 28.06
CA GLY A 1 35.52 -13.09 26.85
C GLY A 1 34.42 -14.00 26.40
N LYS A 2 33.26 -14.00 27.06
CA LYS A 2 32.01 -14.59 26.55
C LYS A 2 31.00 -13.46 26.55
N ASN A 3 30.79 -12.85 25.41
CA ASN A 3 29.58 -12.05 25.12
C ASN A 3 29.68 -11.51 23.70
N ASN A 4 28.82 -11.94 22.83
CA ASN A 4 28.20 -11.17 21.74
C ASN A 4 27.75 -12.05 20.55
N GLN A 5 27.17 -13.21 20.83
CA GLN A 5 26.48 -13.97 19.74
C GLN A 5 24.97 -14.17 20.00
N LYS A 6 24.38 -13.40 20.93
CA LYS A 6 22.94 -13.56 21.26
C LYS A 6 21.98 -12.58 20.57
N THR A 7 22.44 -11.64 19.76
CA THR A 7 21.59 -10.56 19.24
C THR A 7 20.96 -10.82 17.87
N ASN A 8 21.29 -11.93 17.20
CA ASN A 8 20.79 -12.21 15.84
C ASN A 8 19.63 -13.25 15.80
N SER A 9 19.19 -13.79 16.94
CA SER A 9 18.19 -14.86 17.00
C SER A 9 16.81 -14.42 17.50
N GLU A 10 16.63 -13.15 17.85
CA GLU A 10 15.31 -12.67 18.28
C GLU A 10 14.36 -12.46 17.10
N PHE A 11 13.12 -12.92 17.26
CA PHE A 11 12.05 -12.74 16.31
C PHE A 11 12.33 -13.27 14.89
N PRO A 12 12.79 -14.52 14.69
CA PRO A 12 13.10 -15.02 13.35
C PRO A 12 11.87 -15.08 12.43
N ILE A 13 10.71 -15.44 12.96
CA ILE A 13 9.45 -15.52 12.21
C ILE A 13 8.97 -14.11 11.85
N THR A 14 8.98 -13.19 12.80
CA THR A 14 8.62 -11.77 12.58
C THR A 14 9.50 -11.14 11.51
N LYS A 15 10.83 -11.35 11.59
CA LYS A 15 11.76 -10.87 10.55
C LYS A 15 11.42 -11.41 9.17
N ALA A 16 11.11 -12.70 9.05
CA ALA A 16 10.74 -13.30 7.77
C ALA A 16 9.44 -12.70 7.21
N VAL A 17 8.42 -12.53 8.05
CA VAL A 17 7.15 -11.90 7.66
C VAL A 17 7.38 -10.45 7.20
N LEU A 18 8.11 -9.65 7.98
CA LEU A 18 8.34 -8.25 7.65
C LEU A 18 9.19 -8.05 6.41
N LYS A 19 10.15 -8.94 6.13
CA LYS A 19 10.91 -8.93 4.86
C LYS A 19 9.98 -9.20 3.67
N SER A 20 9.09 -10.17 3.79
CA SER A 20 8.10 -10.48 2.74
C SER A 20 7.11 -9.33 2.55
N ALA A 21 6.62 -8.73 3.64
CA ALA A 21 5.73 -7.59 3.59
C ALA A 21 6.41 -6.36 2.96
N TYR A 22 7.64 -6.07 3.35
CA TYR A 22 8.44 -5.00 2.74
C TYR A 22 8.57 -5.18 1.22
N GLU A 23 8.95 -6.37 0.78
CA GLU A 23 9.11 -6.67 -0.65
C GLU A 23 7.78 -6.50 -1.41
N ALA A 24 6.68 -6.98 -0.86
CA ALA A 24 5.35 -6.85 -1.45
C ALA A 24 4.93 -5.38 -1.59
N GLU A 25 5.16 -4.56 -0.56
CA GLU A 25 4.79 -3.14 -0.59
C GLU A 25 5.71 -2.31 -1.50
N LYS A 26 7.00 -2.62 -1.56
CA LYS A 26 7.92 -1.99 -2.53
C LYS A 26 7.51 -2.29 -3.96
N ARG A 27 7.14 -3.52 -4.25
CA ARG A 27 6.64 -3.93 -5.58
C ARG A 27 5.37 -3.17 -5.94
N ALA A 28 4.41 -3.09 -5.03
CA ALA A 28 3.17 -2.36 -5.25
C ALA A 28 3.43 -0.86 -5.47
N HIS A 29 4.31 -0.26 -4.68
CA HIS A 29 4.72 1.13 -4.86
C HIS A 29 5.24 1.39 -6.28
N GLU A 30 6.20 0.60 -6.75
CA GLU A 30 6.77 0.74 -8.10
C GLU A 30 5.73 0.50 -9.20
N ASN A 31 4.88 -0.52 -9.04
CA ASN A 31 3.80 -0.78 -9.99
C ASN A 31 2.88 0.45 -10.11
N TYR A 32 2.46 1.04 -9.00
CA TYR A 32 1.54 2.17 -9.02
C TYR A 32 2.18 3.45 -9.56
N VAL A 33 3.47 3.68 -9.36
CA VAL A 33 4.20 4.77 -10.02
C VAL A 33 4.11 4.63 -11.54
N CYS A 34 4.40 3.44 -12.06
CA CYS A 34 4.36 3.17 -13.49
C CYS A 34 2.93 3.23 -14.06
N TYR A 35 1.94 2.71 -13.33
CA TYR A 35 0.54 2.76 -13.74
C TYR A 35 0.01 4.20 -13.77
N SER A 36 0.46 5.04 -12.84
CA SER A 36 0.11 6.47 -12.83
C SER A 36 0.63 7.16 -14.09
N GLN A 37 1.88 6.94 -14.46
CA GLN A 37 2.45 7.50 -15.69
C GLN A 37 1.69 7.04 -16.94
N LYS A 38 1.36 5.75 -17.03
CA LYS A 38 0.60 5.20 -18.15
C LYS A 38 -0.79 5.82 -18.26
N ALA A 39 -1.45 6.04 -17.14
CA ALA A 39 -2.76 6.68 -17.13
C ALA A 39 -2.70 8.15 -17.60
N ILE A 40 -1.63 8.89 -17.29
CA ILE A 40 -1.39 10.23 -17.83
C ILE A 40 -1.23 10.17 -19.36
N GLU A 41 -0.40 9.26 -19.87
CA GLU A 41 -0.18 9.08 -21.32
C GLU A 41 -1.50 8.78 -22.06
N GLU A 42 -2.37 8.00 -21.45
CA GLU A 42 -3.68 7.61 -21.98
C GLU A 42 -4.80 8.64 -21.68
N LYS A 43 -4.46 9.78 -21.08
CA LYS A 43 -5.38 10.89 -20.77
C LYS A 43 -6.45 10.55 -19.72
N TYR A 44 -6.06 9.82 -18.69
CA TYR A 44 -6.87 9.53 -17.51
C TYR A 44 -6.24 10.17 -16.24
N PRO A 45 -6.27 11.51 -16.09
CA PRO A 45 -5.57 12.19 -15.01
C PRO A 45 -6.09 11.83 -13.61
N ASN A 46 -7.38 11.58 -13.43
CA ASN A 46 -7.91 11.17 -12.13
C ASN A 46 -7.54 9.72 -11.78
N ILE A 47 -7.49 8.82 -12.75
CA ILE A 47 -6.99 7.45 -12.54
C ILE A 47 -5.49 7.50 -12.21
N ALA A 48 -4.72 8.35 -12.91
CA ALA A 48 -3.33 8.59 -12.58
C ALA A 48 -3.15 9.09 -11.14
N TYR A 49 -4.01 10.01 -10.72
CA TYR A 49 -4.01 10.54 -9.35
C TYR A 49 -4.34 9.47 -8.31
N LEU A 50 -5.30 8.60 -8.59
CA LEU A 50 -5.60 7.42 -7.75
C LEU A 50 -4.36 6.53 -7.58
N PHE A 51 -3.68 6.18 -8.66
CA PHE A 51 -2.46 5.37 -8.59
C PHE A 51 -1.32 6.08 -7.84
N SER A 52 -1.16 7.39 -8.00
CA SER A 52 -0.20 8.18 -7.22
C SER A 52 -0.49 8.11 -5.73
N ALA A 53 -1.75 8.22 -5.32
CA ALA A 53 -2.16 8.10 -3.93
C ALA A 53 -1.83 6.70 -3.37
N PHE A 54 -2.17 5.66 -4.11
CA PHE A 54 -1.86 4.28 -3.71
C PHE A 54 -0.35 4.03 -3.62
N SER A 55 0.43 4.56 -4.57
CA SER A 55 1.89 4.49 -4.53
C SER A 55 2.47 5.07 -3.25
N MET A 56 2.00 6.23 -2.82
CA MET A 56 2.43 6.85 -1.55
C MET A 56 2.05 6.02 -0.33
N SER A 57 0.83 5.48 -0.30
CA SER A 57 0.38 4.59 0.76
C SER A 57 1.28 3.36 0.90
N GLU A 58 1.59 2.68 -0.21
CA GLU A 58 2.46 1.50 -0.22
C GLU A 58 3.88 1.83 0.24
N LYS A 59 4.38 3.02 -0.11
CA LYS A 59 5.69 3.50 0.37
C LYS A 59 5.71 3.66 1.88
N ILE A 60 4.66 4.22 2.48
CA ILE A 60 4.53 4.34 3.94
C ILE A 60 4.57 2.96 4.60
N HIS A 61 3.83 1.97 4.06
CA HIS A 61 3.86 0.60 4.56
C HIS A 61 5.27 0.00 4.50
N ALA A 62 5.93 0.11 3.36
CA ALA A 62 7.30 -0.40 3.17
C ALA A 62 8.28 0.26 4.14
N ASP A 63 8.25 1.58 4.27
CA ASP A 63 9.12 2.33 5.18
C ASP A 63 8.90 1.93 6.65
N ASN A 64 7.66 1.66 7.05
CA ASN A 64 7.33 1.18 8.38
C ASN A 64 7.95 -0.20 8.64
N TYR A 65 7.85 -1.14 7.71
CA TYR A 65 8.46 -2.47 7.86
C TYR A 65 9.98 -2.39 7.92
N LYS A 66 10.60 -1.54 7.10
CA LYS A 66 12.04 -1.32 7.13
C LYS A 66 12.50 -0.76 8.48
N ARG A 67 11.74 0.18 9.03
CA ARG A 67 12.03 0.77 10.36
C ARG A 67 11.93 -0.26 11.49
N ILE A 68 10.90 -1.10 11.47
CA ILE A 68 10.72 -2.16 12.48
C ILE A 68 11.85 -3.19 12.37
N LEU A 69 12.23 -3.59 11.17
CA LEU A 69 13.37 -4.49 10.94
C LEU A 69 14.69 -3.89 11.46
N ALA A 70 14.92 -2.59 11.23
CA ALA A 70 16.10 -1.90 11.75
C ALA A 70 16.16 -1.94 13.29
N ALA A 71 15.02 -1.83 13.98
CA ALA A 71 14.94 -1.90 15.43
C ALA A 71 15.33 -3.29 15.98
N VAL A 72 15.29 -4.33 15.17
CA VAL A 72 15.77 -5.70 15.51
C VAL A 72 17.05 -6.05 14.75
N ASN A 73 17.85 -5.04 14.41
CA ASN A 73 19.17 -5.16 13.76
C ASN A 73 19.15 -5.94 12.45
N THR A 74 18.10 -5.76 11.65
CA THR A 74 17.90 -6.45 10.39
C THR A 74 17.56 -5.46 9.28
N ALA A 75 18.13 -5.66 8.10
CA ALA A 75 17.77 -4.92 6.90
C ALA A 75 17.06 -5.85 5.90
N PRO A 76 15.99 -5.38 5.25
CA PRO A 76 15.39 -6.14 4.16
C PRO A 76 16.32 -6.11 2.95
N ARG A 77 16.22 -7.16 2.12
CA ARG A 77 16.84 -7.12 0.78
C ARG A 77 16.07 -6.15 -0.10
N GLU A 78 16.78 -5.25 -0.79
CA GLU A 78 16.15 -4.39 -1.79
C GLU A 78 15.72 -5.24 -3.00
N PRO A 79 14.42 -5.32 -3.30
CA PRO A 79 13.93 -6.17 -4.39
C PRO A 79 14.33 -5.57 -5.75
N ARG A 80 14.69 -6.44 -6.68
CA ARG A 80 14.82 -6.10 -8.09
C ARG A 80 13.68 -6.77 -8.84
N PHE A 81 12.86 -5.99 -9.50
CA PHE A 81 11.76 -6.50 -10.30
C PHE A 81 11.49 -5.55 -11.47
N GLU A 82 11.02 -6.14 -12.55
CA GLU A 82 10.51 -5.38 -13.69
C GLU A 82 9.02 -5.16 -13.54
N VAL A 83 8.55 -3.94 -13.85
CA VAL A 83 7.13 -3.62 -13.86
C VAL A 83 6.57 -3.94 -15.24
N LEU A 84 5.60 -4.84 -15.30
CA LEU A 84 4.81 -5.06 -16.51
C LEU A 84 3.77 -3.94 -16.63
N ILE A 85 3.97 -3.04 -17.59
CA ILE A 85 3.06 -1.92 -17.85
C ILE A 85 2.19 -2.30 -19.05
N LEU A 86 0.89 -2.34 -18.80
CA LEU A 86 -0.15 -2.56 -19.80
C LEU A 86 -0.94 -1.27 -20.02
N ASP A 87 -2.07 -1.33 -20.71
CA ASP A 87 -2.97 -0.17 -20.77
C ASP A 87 -3.62 0.11 -19.38
N THR A 88 -4.21 1.27 -19.22
CA THR A 88 -4.80 1.71 -17.95
C THR A 88 -5.88 0.75 -17.47
N LYS A 89 -6.74 0.24 -18.37
CA LYS A 89 -7.77 -0.74 -18.03
C LYS A 89 -7.18 -2.01 -17.44
N ALA A 90 -6.19 -2.59 -18.11
CA ALA A 90 -5.53 -3.81 -17.66
C ALA A 90 -4.74 -3.59 -16.36
N ASN A 91 -4.10 -2.43 -16.20
CA ASN A 91 -3.40 -2.05 -14.98
C ASN A 91 -4.36 -1.93 -13.78
N LEU A 92 -5.56 -1.37 -13.98
CA LEU A 92 -6.60 -1.32 -12.94
C LEU A 92 -7.08 -2.71 -12.54
N MET A 93 -7.27 -3.61 -13.49
CA MET A 93 -7.64 -5.00 -13.21
C MET A 93 -6.56 -5.71 -12.38
N LYS A 94 -5.30 -5.56 -12.76
CA LYS A 94 -4.16 -6.11 -12.01
C LYS A 94 -4.06 -5.53 -10.60
N ALA A 95 -4.27 -4.23 -10.46
CA ALA A 95 -4.30 -3.57 -9.15
C ALA A 95 -5.40 -4.14 -8.26
N THR A 96 -6.61 -4.31 -8.80
CA THR A 96 -7.74 -4.91 -8.08
C THR A 96 -7.42 -6.32 -7.60
N GLU A 97 -6.88 -7.17 -8.47
CA GLU A 97 -6.50 -8.55 -8.14
C GLU A 97 -5.42 -8.57 -7.05
N ALA A 98 -4.41 -7.71 -7.16
CA ALA A 98 -3.34 -7.60 -6.16
C ALA A 98 -3.85 -7.17 -4.79
N GLU A 99 -4.74 -6.16 -4.74
CA GLU A 99 -5.36 -5.69 -3.49
C GLU A 99 -6.22 -6.80 -2.86
N LEU A 100 -7.05 -7.49 -3.64
CA LEU A 100 -7.86 -8.62 -3.15
C LEU A 100 -7.00 -9.73 -2.56
N LYS A 101 -5.91 -10.10 -3.21
CA LYS A 101 -4.98 -11.11 -2.71
C LYS A 101 -4.38 -10.71 -1.37
N LYS A 102 -3.98 -9.45 -1.21
CA LYS A 102 -3.45 -8.92 0.04
C LYS A 102 -4.49 -8.96 1.16
N ILE A 103 -5.72 -8.59 0.86
CA ILE A 103 -6.82 -8.54 1.83
C ILE A 103 -7.26 -9.93 2.26
N GLU A 104 -7.43 -10.85 1.31
CA GLU A 104 -8.04 -12.15 1.55
C GLU A 104 -7.03 -13.21 2.00
N LYS A 105 -5.77 -13.09 1.60
CA LYS A 105 -4.75 -14.11 1.85
C LYS A 105 -3.49 -13.58 2.51
N THR A 106 -2.78 -12.65 1.89
CA THR A 106 -1.41 -12.29 2.29
C THR A 106 -1.36 -11.72 3.72
N TYR A 107 -2.14 -10.71 4.03
CA TYR A 107 -2.14 -10.11 5.37
C TYR A 107 -2.81 -10.96 6.44
N PRO A 108 -3.93 -11.66 6.19
CA PRO A 108 -4.41 -12.67 7.13
C PRO A 108 -3.38 -13.74 7.48
N ASP A 109 -2.62 -14.25 6.50
CA ASP A 109 -1.54 -15.23 6.73
C ASP A 109 -0.40 -14.61 7.56
N PHE A 110 0.04 -13.39 7.25
CA PHE A 110 1.05 -12.67 8.04
C PHE A 110 0.61 -12.50 9.50
N LEU A 111 -0.60 -12.03 9.71
CA LEU A 111 -1.14 -11.80 11.06
C LEU A 111 -1.25 -13.09 11.86
N ALA A 112 -1.68 -14.19 11.24
CA ALA A 112 -1.73 -15.50 11.86
C ALA A 112 -0.31 -15.99 12.26
N THR A 113 0.65 -15.82 11.37
CA THR A 113 2.04 -16.22 11.59
C THR A 113 2.72 -15.39 12.69
N LEU A 114 2.46 -14.09 12.74
CA LEU A 114 3.03 -13.18 13.75
C LEU A 114 2.60 -13.49 15.18
N LYS A 115 1.47 -14.16 15.39
CA LYS A 115 0.97 -14.51 16.73
C LYS A 115 1.95 -15.36 17.53
N THR A 116 2.87 -16.06 16.87
CA THR A 116 3.81 -16.97 17.53
C THR A 116 4.95 -16.27 18.28
N GLU A 117 5.21 -14.99 17.99
CA GLU A 117 6.35 -14.26 18.56
C GLU A 117 5.99 -12.99 19.35
N SER A 118 4.75 -12.59 19.35
CA SER A 118 4.23 -11.45 20.14
C SER A 118 4.99 -10.12 19.94
N HIS A 119 5.35 -9.80 18.70
CA HIS A 119 5.98 -8.52 18.35
C HIS A 119 4.90 -7.48 18.03
N ASP A 120 4.54 -6.62 18.96
CA ASP A 120 3.39 -5.70 18.87
C ASP A 120 3.47 -4.77 17.66
N GLN A 121 4.62 -4.15 17.41
CA GLN A 121 4.77 -3.22 16.30
C GLN A 121 4.62 -3.89 14.93
N ALA A 122 5.07 -5.12 14.78
CA ALA A 122 4.87 -5.89 13.56
C ALA A 122 3.38 -6.19 13.32
N VAL A 123 2.67 -6.62 14.35
CA VAL A 123 1.22 -6.87 14.29
C VAL A 123 0.45 -5.60 13.96
N ILE A 124 0.72 -4.51 14.68
CA ILE A 124 0.05 -3.21 14.49
C ILE A 124 0.23 -2.72 13.03
N ASN A 125 1.47 -2.75 12.52
CA ASN A 125 1.74 -2.24 11.17
C ASN A 125 1.18 -3.16 10.07
N CYS A 126 1.15 -4.47 10.27
CA CYS A 126 0.43 -5.38 9.37
C CYS A 126 -1.09 -5.11 9.38
N MET A 127 -1.67 -4.80 10.53
CA MET A 127 -3.08 -4.38 10.62
C MET A 127 -3.34 -3.06 9.90
N TYR A 128 -2.43 -2.10 10.00
CA TYR A 128 -2.53 -0.83 9.27
C TYR A 128 -2.55 -1.06 7.76
N SER A 129 -1.61 -1.83 7.25
CA SER A 129 -1.54 -2.18 5.84
C SER A 129 -2.81 -2.91 5.37
N TRP A 130 -3.26 -3.89 6.13
CA TRP A 130 -4.47 -4.65 5.79
C TRP A 130 -5.70 -3.77 5.66
N LYS A 131 -5.91 -2.87 6.62
CA LYS A 131 -7.03 -1.90 6.58
C LYS A 131 -6.89 -0.89 5.44
N SER A 132 -5.67 -0.44 5.16
CA SER A 132 -5.39 0.47 4.05
C SER A 132 -5.67 -0.20 2.69
N HIS A 133 -5.29 -1.47 2.50
CA HIS A 133 -5.64 -2.21 1.29
C HIS A 133 -7.15 -2.36 1.10
N GLN A 134 -7.90 -2.51 2.18
CA GLN A 134 -9.36 -2.50 2.11
C GLN A 134 -9.91 -1.14 1.65
N GLN A 135 -9.29 -0.03 2.04
CA GLN A 135 -9.64 1.30 1.52
C GLN A 135 -9.35 1.40 0.01
N HIS A 136 -8.18 0.93 -0.44
CA HIS A 136 -7.80 0.93 -1.85
C HIS A 136 -8.80 0.11 -2.67
N GLN A 137 -9.16 -1.07 -2.21
CA GLN A 137 -10.13 -1.93 -2.87
C GLN A 137 -11.49 -1.24 -3.04
N ARG A 138 -11.98 -0.59 -1.99
CA ARG A 138 -13.26 0.14 -2.09
C ARG A 138 -13.22 1.24 -3.15
N LYS A 139 -12.09 1.94 -3.31
CA LYS A 139 -11.93 3.00 -4.31
C LYS A 139 -11.96 2.48 -5.75
N ILE A 140 -11.39 1.31 -6.01
CA ILE A 140 -11.29 0.74 -7.37
C ILE A 140 -12.33 -0.35 -7.66
N ASN A 141 -13.07 -0.81 -6.68
CA ASN A 141 -14.00 -1.93 -6.82
C ASN A 141 -15.11 -1.68 -7.86
N GLU A 142 -15.67 -0.48 -7.88
CA GLU A 142 -16.66 -0.10 -8.89
C GLU A 142 -16.07 -0.15 -10.31
N ILE A 143 -14.82 0.26 -10.46
CA ILE A 143 -14.09 0.24 -11.74
C ILE A 143 -13.92 -1.20 -12.21
N HIS A 144 -13.48 -2.08 -11.34
CA HIS A 144 -13.29 -3.51 -11.67
C HIS A 144 -14.61 -4.16 -12.08
N LYS A 145 -15.68 -3.90 -11.36
CA LYS A 145 -17.01 -4.46 -11.62
C LYS A 145 -17.52 -4.16 -13.02
N TYR A 146 -17.17 -3.01 -13.59
CA TYR A 146 -17.66 -2.55 -14.89
C TYR A 146 -16.55 -2.53 -15.97
N SER A 147 -15.30 -2.82 -15.64
CA SER A 147 -14.16 -2.60 -16.53
C SER A 147 -14.14 -3.50 -17.77
N GLU A 148 -14.69 -4.71 -17.71
CA GLU A 148 -14.74 -5.61 -18.87
C GLU A 148 -15.61 -5.09 -20.02
N TYR A 149 -16.76 -4.48 -19.69
CA TYR A 149 -17.76 -4.10 -20.67
C TYR A 149 -18.00 -2.59 -20.77
N PHE A 150 -17.65 -1.84 -19.73
CA PHE A 150 -18.03 -0.43 -19.61
C PHE A 150 -16.87 0.47 -19.14
N PHE A 151 -15.62 0.06 -19.37
CA PHE A 151 -14.44 0.81 -18.90
C PHE A 151 -14.51 2.29 -19.27
N ASP A 152 -14.81 2.61 -20.54
CA ASP A 152 -14.84 4.02 -20.99
C ASP A 152 -15.87 4.86 -20.20
N ARG A 153 -17.02 4.29 -19.88
CA ARG A 153 -18.04 4.97 -19.07
C ARG A 153 -17.59 5.17 -17.63
N VAL A 154 -16.94 4.16 -17.06
CA VAL A 154 -16.43 4.22 -15.68
C VAL A 154 -15.27 5.21 -15.62
N ALA A 155 -14.37 5.17 -16.59
CA ALA A 155 -13.27 6.13 -16.70
C ALA A 155 -13.78 7.57 -16.82
N GLN A 156 -14.78 7.83 -17.66
CA GLN A 156 -15.41 9.15 -17.78
C GLN A 156 -16.02 9.60 -16.45
N LYS A 157 -16.70 8.71 -15.73
CA LYS A 157 -17.26 9.01 -14.42
C LYS A 157 -16.18 9.39 -13.41
N ILE A 158 -15.06 8.66 -13.39
CA ILE A 158 -13.92 8.95 -12.53
C ILE A 158 -13.28 10.29 -12.91
N GLU A 159 -13.10 10.55 -14.20
CA GLU A 159 -12.52 11.81 -14.68
C GLU A 159 -13.41 13.02 -14.38
N GLY A 160 -14.70 12.81 -14.16
CA GLY A 160 -15.64 13.83 -13.70
C GLY A 160 -15.64 14.09 -12.20
N LEU A 161 -14.96 13.26 -11.40
CA LEU A 161 -14.90 13.41 -9.94
C LEU A 161 -13.91 14.52 -9.54
N LYS A 162 -14.25 15.22 -8.47
CA LYS A 162 -13.33 16.15 -7.82
C LYS A 162 -12.61 15.40 -6.69
N LEU A 163 -11.43 14.89 -6.98
CA LEU A 163 -10.62 14.09 -6.04
C LEU A 163 -9.58 14.98 -5.34
N ASP A 164 -9.37 14.73 -4.06
CA ASP A 164 -8.40 15.43 -3.21
C ASP A 164 -7.77 14.43 -2.23
N PHE A 165 -6.81 13.64 -2.75
CA PHE A 165 -6.20 12.56 -1.97
C PHE A 165 -5.23 13.07 -0.90
N HIS A 166 -5.36 12.48 0.29
CA HIS A 166 -4.47 12.65 1.43
C HIS A 166 -4.08 11.29 1.99
N ILE A 167 -2.83 11.17 2.39
CA ILE A 167 -2.26 9.92 2.95
C ILE A 167 -1.77 10.19 4.36
N CYS A 168 -2.19 9.35 5.30
CA CYS A 168 -1.64 9.39 6.66
C CYS A 168 -0.18 8.92 6.66
N GLY A 169 0.74 9.80 7.06
CA GLY A 169 2.17 9.50 7.12
C GLY A 169 2.56 8.45 8.16
N ILE A 170 1.65 8.07 9.05
CA ILE A 170 1.86 7.05 10.08
C ILE A 170 1.49 5.65 9.56
N CYS A 171 0.29 5.49 8.99
CA CYS A 171 -0.25 4.16 8.67
C CYS A 171 -0.58 3.92 7.19
N GLY A 172 -0.47 4.95 6.35
CA GLY A 172 -0.80 4.85 4.92
C GLY A 172 -2.29 4.93 4.60
N SER A 173 -3.17 5.26 5.58
CA SER A 173 -4.59 5.49 5.32
C SER A 173 -4.77 6.49 4.17
N THR A 174 -5.62 6.14 3.22
CA THR A 174 -5.91 6.95 2.02
C THR A 174 -7.33 7.48 2.09
N ILE A 175 -7.48 8.80 2.04
CA ILE A 175 -8.78 9.49 1.97
C ILE A 175 -8.79 10.46 0.78
N ASP A 176 -9.97 10.77 0.28
CA ASP A 176 -10.15 11.64 -0.90
C ASP A 176 -10.85 12.96 -0.55
N ASP A 177 -10.61 13.46 0.64
CA ASP A 177 -11.10 14.74 1.14
C ASP A 177 -10.09 15.35 2.11
N ALA A 178 -10.23 16.62 2.42
CA ALA A 178 -9.41 17.27 3.43
C ALA A 178 -9.65 16.63 4.81
N PRO A 179 -8.58 16.23 5.53
CA PRO A 179 -8.75 15.54 6.82
C PRO A 179 -9.32 16.48 7.88
N GLN A 180 -10.46 16.10 8.47
CA GLN A 180 -11.16 16.87 9.52
C GLN A 180 -11.11 16.20 10.90
N THR A 181 -10.82 14.90 10.95
CA THR A 181 -10.85 14.06 12.13
C THR A 181 -9.55 13.27 12.25
N PRO A 182 -9.23 12.72 13.44
CA PRO A 182 -8.14 11.78 13.56
C PRO A 182 -8.24 10.62 12.56
N CYS A 183 -7.09 10.05 12.20
CA CYS A 183 -7.03 8.96 11.25
C CYS A 183 -7.91 7.77 11.69
N ASN A 184 -8.76 7.29 10.79
CA ASN A 184 -9.67 6.19 11.05
C ASN A 184 -9.00 4.81 11.15
N ILE A 185 -7.73 4.70 10.82
CA ILE A 185 -6.95 3.45 10.96
C ILE A 185 -6.07 3.49 12.20
N CYS A 186 -5.19 4.49 12.34
CA CYS A 186 -4.23 4.56 13.44
C CYS A 186 -4.59 5.51 14.59
N ASN A 187 -5.68 6.26 14.43
CA ASN A 187 -6.17 7.23 15.40
C ASN A 187 -5.20 8.39 15.74
N MET A 188 -4.18 8.60 14.91
CA MET A 188 -3.30 9.75 15.05
C MET A 188 -4.01 11.03 14.55
N PRO A 189 -3.58 12.22 15.03
CA PRO A 189 -4.19 13.49 14.63
C PRO A 189 -4.21 13.70 13.11
N ALA A 190 -5.21 14.43 12.64
CA ALA A 190 -5.38 14.78 11.22
C ALA A 190 -4.15 15.48 10.60
N THR A 191 -3.33 16.13 11.42
CA THR A 191 -2.08 16.81 11.02
C THR A 191 -1.03 15.88 10.42
N TYR A 192 -1.13 14.56 10.63
CA TYR A 192 -0.25 13.56 10.01
C TYR A 192 -0.64 13.20 8.58
N TYR A 193 -1.77 13.68 8.06
CA TYR A 193 -2.13 13.52 6.66
C TYR A 193 -1.36 14.51 5.78
N ASP A 194 -0.77 14.01 4.72
CA ASP A 194 -0.13 14.80 3.67
C ASP A 194 -0.97 14.76 2.40
N LYS A 195 -1.10 15.91 1.74
CA LYS A 195 -1.78 15.99 0.45
C LYS A 195 -0.95 15.31 -0.63
N VAL A 196 -1.61 14.50 -1.46
CA VAL A 196 -1.01 13.92 -2.67
C VAL A 196 -1.09 14.94 -3.80
N ASN A 197 0.07 15.23 -4.41
CA ASN A 197 0.11 16.09 -5.59
C ASN A 197 -0.45 15.35 -6.80
N LYS A 198 -1.25 16.05 -7.61
CA LYS A 198 -1.73 15.51 -8.88
C LYS A 198 -0.54 15.32 -9.83
N PRO A 199 -0.40 14.15 -10.46
CA PRO A 199 0.65 13.91 -11.44
C PRO A 199 0.41 14.79 -12.68
N ALA A 200 1.52 15.23 -13.28
CA ALA A 200 1.49 16.05 -14.49
C ALA A 200 1.80 15.21 -15.73
#